data_171b3287cde4ae510bc081ac5c92464b
#
_entry.id   171b3287cde4ae510bc081ac5c92464b
#
_cell.length_a   1.000
_cell.length_b   1.000
_cell.length_c   1.000
_cell.angle_alpha   90.00
_cell.angle_beta   90.00
_cell.angle_gamma   90.00
#
_symmetry.space_group_name_H-M   'P 1'
#
loop_
_entity.id
_entity.type
_entity.pdbx_description
1 polymer ?
#
loop_
_entity_poly.entity_id
_entity_poly.type
_entity_poly.pdbx_seq_one_letter_code
_entity_poly.pdbx_strand_id
1 'polypeptide(L)'
;VEAEGADSVSLINTLLGMRIDIRTRRPILRNNVGGLSGPAVFPVAVRMVWQVANAVKIPVIGMGGIATAEDAIEMMMAGASAVQMGTAIFNDPYAPIKVCEGMEKFLAEQKIEKISDIVGTVKPW
;
A
#
# COMPACT_ATOMS: atom_id res chain seq x y z
N VAL A 1 16.66 -4.38 9.84
CA VAL A 1 16.39 -5.61 9.06
C VAL A 1 17.39 -5.78 7.92
N GLU A 2 17.72 -4.72 7.12
CA GLU A 2 18.71 -4.82 6.03
C GLU A 2 20.09 -5.24 6.55
N ALA A 3 20.58 -4.62 7.62
CA ALA A 3 21.87 -4.96 8.23
C ALA A 3 21.96 -6.40 8.76
N GLU A 4 20.81 -7.04 8.98
CA GLU A 4 20.70 -8.44 9.42
C GLU A 4 20.47 -9.41 8.24
N GLY A 5 20.59 -8.94 7.01
CA GLY A 5 20.55 -9.77 5.82
C GLY A 5 19.15 -10.01 5.24
N ALA A 6 18.18 -9.13 5.48
CA ALA A 6 16.89 -9.21 4.81
C ALA A 6 17.03 -8.88 3.32
N ASP A 7 16.41 -9.68 2.44
CA ASP A 7 16.41 -9.49 0.98
C ASP A 7 15.41 -8.42 0.51
N SER A 8 14.39 -8.15 1.29
CA SER A 8 13.36 -7.13 1.04
C SER A 8 12.67 -6.73 2.33
N VAL A 9 11.94 -5.63 2.30
CA VAL A 9 11.10 -5.19 3.42
C VAL A 9 9.68 -4.91 2.91
N SER A 10 8.67 -5.35 3.65
CA SER A 10 7.27 -5.10 3.33
C SER A 10 6.60 -4.26 4.42
N LEU A 11 5.78 -3.29 4.01
CA LEU A 11 5.00 -2.44 4.90
C LEU A 11 3.76 -1.89 4.17
N ILE A 12 2.66 -1.62 4.87
CA ILE A 12 2.48 -1.53 6.31
C ILE A 12 1.55 -2.62 6.83
N ASN A 13 1.63 -2.93 8.12
CA ASN A 13 0.56 -3.66 8.79
C ASN A 13 -0.65 -2.73 9.01
N THR A 14 -1.81 -3.29 9.32
CA THR A 14 -3.00 -2.54 9.73
C THR A 14 -2.70 -1.64 10.92
N LEU A 15 -3.36 -0.47 10.97
CA LEU A 15 -3.25 0.43 12.12
C LEU A 15 -4.24 0.00 13.21
N LEU A 16 -3.85 0.12 14.47
CA LEU A 16 -4.76 -0.23 15.57
C LEU A 16 -5.93 0.75 15.64
N GLY A 17 -7.12 0.20 15.67
CA GLY A 17 -8.37 0.92 15.84
C GLY A 17 -9.30 0.25 16.83
N MET A 18 -10.34 0.98 17.24
CA MET A 18 -11.39 0.49 18.13
C MET A 18 -12.76 1.07 17.74
N ARG A 19 -13.80 0.28 17.83
CA ARG A 19 -15.19 0.73 17.72
C ARG A 19 -15.98 0.23 18.92
N ILE A 20 -16.89 1.07 19.42
CA ILE A 20 -17.73 0.80 20.58
C ILE A 20 -19.19 0.80 20.14
N ASP A 21 -19.93 -0.23 20.56
CA ASP A 21 -21.39 -0.23 20.52
C ASP A 21 -21.88 0.66 21.68
N ILE A 22 -22.44 1.81 21.32
CA ILE A 22 -22.89 2.81 22.30
C ILE A 22 -24.09 2.36 23.16
N ARG A 23 -24.83 1.35 22.69
CA ARG A 23 -26.01 0.82 23.43
C ARG A 23 -25.57 -0.17 24.49
N THR A 24 -24.70 -1.09 24.15
CA THR A 24 -24.18 -2.09 25.09
C THR A 24 -22.96 -1.60 25.86
N ARG A 25 -22.33 -0.48 25.41
CA ARG A 25 -21.11 0.11 25.96
C ARG A 25 -19.93 -0.86 25.93
N ARG A 26 -19.91 -1.75 24.94
CA ARG A 26 -18.85 -2.76 24.73
C ARG A 26 -18.14 -2.54 23.41
N PRO A 27 -16.87 -2.91 23.31
CA PRO A 27 -16.20 -2.99 22.02
C PRO A 27 -16.94 -3.91 21.06
N ILE A 28 -17.02 -3.52 19.78
CA ILE A 28 -17.62 -4.36 18.72
C ILE A 28 -16.79 -5.62 18.51
N LEU A 29 -15.47 -5.51 18.59
CA LEU A 29 -14.56 -6.62 18.47
C LEU A 29 -14.28 -7.23 19.84
N ARG A 30 -14.31 -8.58 19.93
CA ARG A 30 -14.01 -9.31 21.16
C ARG A 30 -12.61 -9.03 21.72
N ASN A 31 -11.66 -8.74 20.84
CA ASN A 31 -10.27 -8.38 21.21
C ASN A 31 -10.13 -6.91 21.64
N ASN A 32 -11.23 -6.18 21.79
CA ASN A 32 -11.33 -4.76 22.10
C ASN A 32 -10.80 -3.85 20.98
N VAL A 33 -9.65 -4.14 20.42
CA VAL A 33 -9.01 -3.43 19.32
C VAL A 33 -8.84 -4.33 18.11
N GLY A 34 -8.68 -3.74 16.93
CA GLY A 34 -8.44 -4.48 15.69
C GLY A 34 -7.73 -3.62 14.66
N GLY A 35 -7.33 -4.25 13.56
CA GLY A 35 -6.63 -3.57 12.49
C GLY A 35 -7.58 -2.72 11.64
N LEU A 36 -7.26 -1.43 11.51
CA LEU A 36 -7.85 -0.55 10.51
C LEU A 36 -7.10 -0.78 9.19
N SER A 37 -7.84 -1.09 8.12
CA SER A 37 -7.34 -1.29 6.76
C SER A 37 -8.25 -0.59 5.75
N GLY A 38 -7.92 -0.71 4.46
CA GLY A 38 -8.68 -0.09 3.39
C GLY A 38 -8.20 1.32 3.04
N PRO A 39 -8.91 2.06 2.16
CA PRO A 39 -8.45 3.33 1.60
C PRO A 39 -8.08 4.39 2.64
N ALA A 40 -8.68 4.35 3.81
CA ALA A 40 -8.40 5.33 4.88
C ALA A 40 -6.94 5.30 5.38
N VAL A 41 -6.23 4.17 5.25
CA VAL A 41 -4.82 4.06 5.68
C VAL A 41 -3.84 4.36 4.55
N PHE A 42 -4.31 4.50 3.31
CA PHE A 42 -3.46 4.65 2.12
C PHE A 42 -2.45 5.80 2.22
N PRO A 43 -2.84 7.05 2.59
CA PRO A 43 -1.87 8.14 2.68
C PRO A 43 -0.77 7.90 3.73
N VAL A 44 -1.12 7.18 4.80
CA VAL A 44 -0.15 6.78 5.85
C VAL A 44 0.82 5.76 5.28
N ALA A 45 0.32 4.76 4.53
CA ALA A 45 1.13 3.73 3.90
C ALA A 45 2.11 4.34 2.88
N VAL A 46 1.65 5.22 2.00
CA VAL A 46 2.48 5.92 1.00
C VAL A 46 3.62 6.67 1.68
N ARG A 47 3.32 7.48 2.71
CA ARG A 47 4.35 8.19 3.46
C ARG A 47 5.38 7.25 4.08
N MET A 48 4.94 6.15 4.70
CA MET A 48 5.85 5.19 5.34
C MET A 48 6.72 4.46 4.33
N VAL A 49 6.14 4.04 3.19
CA VAL A 49 6.89 3.43 2.07
C VAL A 49 7.95 4.40 1.56
N TRP A 50 7.59 5.65 1.32
CA TRP A 50 8.54 6.68 0.89
C TRP A 50 9.71 6.87 1.87
N GLN A 51 9.42 6.93 3.18
CA GLN A 51 10.46 7.05 4.21
C GLN A 51 11.39 5.84 4.23
N VAL A 52 10.84 4.62 4.16
CA VAL A 52 11.64 3.39 4.17
C VAL A 52 12.45 3.25 2.90
N ALA A 53 11.87 3.51 1.72
CA ALA A 53 12.57 3.43 0.44
C ALA A 53 13.78 4.39 0.37
N ASN A 54 13.70 5.54 1.06
CA ASN A 54 14.84 6.45 1.16
C ASN A 54 15.88 6.02 2.22
N ALA A 55 15.56 5.06 3.09
CA ALA A 55 16.43 4.62 4.18
C ALA A 55 17.15 3.29 3.91
N VAL A 56 16.65 2.47 2.99
CA VAL A 56 17.20 1.14 2.69
C VAL A 56 17.59 1.02 1.21
N LYS A 57 18.45 0.04 0.90
CA LYS A 57 18.85 -0.30 -0.48
C LYS A 57 18.16 -1.54 -1.02
N ILE A 58 17.57 -2.35 -0.14
CA ILE A 58 16.82 -3.55 -0.51
C ILE A 58 15.42 -3.17 -1.04
N PRO A 59 14.81 -4.01 -1.89
CA PRO A 59 13.48 -3.77 -2.42
C PRO A 59 12.42 -3.56 -1.33
N VAL A 60 11.53 -2.62 -1.57
CA VAL A 60 10.39 -2.32 -0.69
C VAL A 60 9.10 -2.82 -1.33
N ILE A 61 8.31 -3.58 -0.59
CA ILE A 61 6.98 -4.05 -0.99
C ILE A 61 5.95 -3.20 -0.26
N GLY A 62 5.19 -2.39 -1.01
CA GLY A 62 4.19 -1.49 -0.45
C GLY A 62 2.81 -2.13 -0.33
N MET A 63 2.17 -1.96 0.82
CA MET A 63 0.78 -2.37 1.04
C MET A 63 0.08 -1.44 2.01
N GLY A 64 -1.24 -1.35 1.88
CA GLY A 64 -2.10 -0.56 2.76
C GLY A 64 -3.01 0.38 1.99
N GLY A 65 -4.27 -0.01 1.83
CA GLY A 65 -5.31 0.81 1.24
C GLY A 65 -5.35 0.90 -0.28
N ILE A 66 -4.50 0.19 -1.00
CA ILE A 66 -4.50 0.13 -2.47
C ILE A 66 -5.82 -0.48 -2.94
N ALA A 67 -6.55 0.24 -3.79
CA ALA A 67 -7.82 -0.19 -4.36
C ALA A 67 -7.89 0.05 -5.89
N THR A 68 -7.12 0.98 -6.42
CA THR A 68 -7.11 1.37 -7.84
C THR A 68 -5.71 1.27 -8.44
N ALA A 69 -5.62 1.40 -9.77
CA ALA A 69 -4.34 1.45 -10.47
C ALA A 69 -3.54 2.69 -10.08
N GLU A 70 -4.23 3.82 -9.89
CA GLU A 70 -3.62 5.07 -9.46
C GLU A 70 -2.97 4.92 -8.09
N ASP A 71 -3.63 4.25 -7.13
CA ASP A 71 -3.04 3.96 -5.82
C ASP A 71 -1.76 3.12 -5.95
N ALA A 72 -1.78 2.08 -6.81
CA ALA A 72 -0.62 1.22 -7.02
C ALA A 72 0.55 2.01 -7.63
N ILE A 73 0.27 2.85 -8.63
CA ILE A 73 1.25 3.72 -9.28
C ILE A 73 1.83 4.72 -8.28
N GLU A 74 0.99 5.38 -7.48
CA GLU A 74 1.42 6.31 -6.43
C GLU A 74 2.34 5.62 -5.41
N MET A 75 1.97 4.42 -4.97
CA MET A 75 2.79 3.63 -4.05
C MET A 75 4.16 3.28 -4.65
N MET A 76 4.20 2.94 -5.94
CA MET A 76 5.47 2.66 -6.64
C MET A 76 6.29 3.94 -6.83
N MET A 77 5.68 5.05 -7.18
CA MET A 77 6.37 6.35 -7.25
C MET A 77 6.97 6.75 -5.90
N ALA A 78 6.34 6.38 -4.79
CA ALA A 78 6.89 6.58 -3.45
C ALA A 78 8.11 5.69 -3.14
N GLY A 79 8.36 4.65 -3.94
CA GLY A 79 9.54 3.80 -3.84
C GLY A 79 9.26 2.31 -3.65
N ALA A 80 8.01 1.88 -3.70
CA ALA A 80 7.69 0.45 -3.68
C ALA A 80 8.11 -0.21 -5.00
N SER A 81 8.88 -1.30 -4.92
CA SER A 81 9.26 -2.13 -6.07
C SER A 81 8.15 -3.11 -6.47
N ALA A 82 7.26 -3.42 -5.55
CA ALA A 82 6.06 -4.21 -5.75
C ALA A 82 4.96 -3.74 -4.78
N VAL A 83 3.71 -4.07 -5.10
CA VAL A 83 2.55 -3.72 -4.26
C VAL A 83 1.74 -4.96 -3.90
N GLN A 84 1.05 -4.89 -2.76
CA GLN A 84 0.12 -5.93 -2.32
C GLN A 84 -1.24 -5.31 -2.00
N MET A 85 -2.30 -6.05 -2.33
CA MET A 85 -3.69 -5.67 -2.09
C MET A 85 -4.35 -6.67 -1.16
N GLY A 86 -5.10 -6.16 -0.19
CA GLY A 86 -5.87 -6.99 0.75
C GLY A 86 -7.35 -6.60 0.76
N THR A 87 -7.71 -5.58 1.50
CA THR A 87 -9.10 -5.18 1.77
C THR A 87 -9.94 -4.95 0.49
N ALA A 88 -9.34 -4.42 -0.56
CA ALA A 88 -10.04 -4.17 -1.83
C ALA A 88 -10.64 -5.44 -2.45
N ILE A 89 -10.01 -6.62 -2.23
CA ILE A 89 -10.45 -7.91 -2.77
C ILE A 89 -11.81 -8.33 -2.16
N PHE A 90 -12.10 -7.92 -0.93
CA PHE A 90 -13.40 -8.20 -0.31
C PHE A 90 -14.55 -7.43 -0.96
N ASN A 91 -14.26 -6.23 -1.49
CA ASN A 91 -15.24 -5.41 -2.20
C ASN A 91 -15.36 -5.82 -3.68
N ASP A 92 -14.23 -6.12 -4.29
CA ASP A 92 -14.13 -6.54 -5.69
C ASP A 92 -13.02 -7.60 -5.85
N PRO A 93 -13.37 -8.89 -6.00
CA PRO A 93 -12.39 -9.96 -6.21
C PRO A 93 -11.52 -9.77 -7.46
N TYR A 94 -11.99 -8.99 -8.44
CA TYR A 94 -11.25 -8.68 -9.67
C TYR A 94 -10.38 -7.42 -9.56
N ALA A 95 -10.35 -6.75 -8.40
CA ALA A 95 -9.57 -5.54 -8.20
C ALA A 95 -8.09 -5.70 -8.60
N PRO A 96 -7.36 -6.80 -8.28
CA PRO A 96 -5.98 -6.94 -8.72
C PRO A 96 -5.81 -6.96 -10.23
N ILE A 97 -6.73 -7.60 -10.96
CA ILE A 97 -6.70 -7.64 -12.43
C ILE A 97 -6.91 -6.24 -12.99
N LYS A 98 -7.92 -5.52 -12.51
CA LYS A 98 -8.22 -4.14 -12.92
C LYS A 98 -7.07 -3.18 -12.62
N VAL A 99 -6.38 -3.39 -11.51
CA VAL A 99 -5.18 -2.61 -11.17
C VAL A 99 -4.06 -2.87 -12.18
N CYS A 100 -3.78 -4.13 -12.53
CA CYS A 100 -2.77 -4.46 -13.55
C CYS A 100 -3.12 -3.82 -14.90
N GLU A 101 -4.36 -3.98 -15.37
CA GLU A 101 -4.84 -3.38 -16.64
C GLU A 101 -4.73 -1.85 -16.62
N GLY A 102 -5.07 -1.21 -15.50
CA GLY A 102 -4.96 0.24 -15.34
C GLY A 102 -3.51 0.72 -15.32
N MET A 103 -2.61 -0.04 -14.70
CA MET A 103 -1.17 0.25 -14.70
C MET A 103 -0.59 0.14 -16.13
N GLU A 104 -0.94 -0.91 -16.88
CA GLU A 104 -0.52 -1.05 -18.29
C GLU A 104 -1.01 0.11 -19.14
N LYS A 105 -2.27 0.53 -18.97
CA LYS A 105 -2.85 1.69 -19.67
C LYS A 105 -2.08 2.96 -19.34
N PHE A 106 -1.79 3.21 -18.06
CA PHE A 106 -1.01 4.38 -17.62
C PHE A 106 0.39 4.39 -18.26
N LEU A 107 1.11 3.27 -18.26
CA LEU A 107 2.42 3.17 -18.88
C LEU A 107 2.37 3.49 -20.37
N ALA A 108 1.37 2.97 -21.09
CA ALA A 108 1.17 3.24 -22.51
C ALA A 108 0.88 4.72 -22.77
N GLU A 109 -0.01 5.35 -21.99
CA GLU A 109 -0.36 6.77 -22.12
C GLU A 109 0.84 7.69 -21.83
N GLN A 110 1.67 7.33 -20.86
CA GLN A 110 2.87 8.09 -20.48
C GLN A 110 4.11 7.73 -21.32
N LYS A 111 4.02 6.76 -22.23
CA LYS A 111 5.11 6.25 -23.06
C LYS A 111 6.29 5.73 -22.20
N ILE A 112 5.98 5.06 -21.11
CA ILE A 112 6.94 4.44 -20.21
C ILE A 112 7.05 2.97 -20.58
N GLU A 113 8.26 2.47 -20.80
CA GLU A 113 8.49 1.09 -21.27
C GLU A 113 8.36 0.06 -20.15
N LYS A 114 8.77 0.40 -18.94
CA LYS A 114 8.83 -0.53 -17.82
C LYS A 114 8.24 0.08 -16.56
N ILE A 115 7.49 -0.71 -15.81
CA ILE A 115 6.94 -0.29 -14.53
C ILE A 115 8.04 0.09 -13.51
N SER A 116 9.22 -0.54 -13.60
CA SER A 116 10.37 -0.20 -12.76
C SER A 116 10.83 1.25 -12.93
N ASP A 117 10.52 1.88 -14.06
CA ASP A 117 10.99 3.23 -14.38
C ASP A 117 10.22 4.31 -13.59
N ILE A 118 9.09 3.95 -12.96
CA ILE A 118 8.35 4.86 -12.09
C ILE A 118 8.70 4.71 -10.60
N VAL A 119 9.46 3.67 -10.23
CA VAL A 119 9.80 3.41 -8.82
C VAL A 119 10.67 4.52 -8.25
N GLY A 120 10.22 5.13 -7.16
CA GLY A 120 10.96 6.17 -6.46
C GLY A 120 11.08 7.50 -7.24
N THR A 121 10.18 7.78 -8.17
CA THR A 121 10.24 8.98 -9.02
C THR A 121 9.53 10.20 -8.43
N VAL A 122 8.95 10.10 -7.24
CA VAL A 122 8.34 11.26 -6.59
C VAL A 122 9.38 12.37 -6.39
N LYS A 123 8.98 13.61 -6.71
CA LYS A 123 9.83 14.80 -6.59
C LYS A 123 9.38 15.60 -5.37
N PRO A 124 10.14 15.57 -4.26
CA PRO A 124 9.84 16.43 -3.11
C PRO A 124 9.97 17.91 -3.48
N TRP A 125 9.23 18.75 -2.76
CA TRP A 125 9.29 20.21 -2.91
C TRP A 125 10.59 20.78 -2.36
#